data_dc6d96fc7d2f99e8705b17447fb4af4a
#
_entry.id   dc6d96fc7d2f99e8705b17447fb4af4a
#
_cell.length_a   1.000
_cell.length_b   1.000
_cell.length_c   1.000
_cell.angle_alpha   90.00
_cell.angle_beta   90.00
_cell.angle_gamma   90.00
#
_symmetry.space_group_name_H-M   'P 1'
#
loop_
_entity.id
_entity.type
_entity.pdbx_description
1 polymer ?
#
loop_
_entity_poly.entity_id
_entity_poly.type
_entity_poly.pdbx_seq_one_letter_code
_entity_poly.pdbx_strand_id
1 'polypeptide(L)'
;IIEDDAYGELYYDKEGYERSRPMKTWVDAEMDSQILYTGSFSKIFGPGLRVAWALVPEVVYEKMQICKQSIDACTPTISQVFAENFIKTGKMEPYIEQIRKVYNTRRNYTLQAIKKYLPQEATYVTPIGGFYFWIKMPHGVDEEQLFRKVVERGAVFVLGSVFHPHAQKNGYIRVSYCNTPEEQIDKGIKIIGDAMKELMAGK
;
A
#
# COMPACT_ATOMS: atom_id res chain seq x y z
N ILE A 1 -9.48 -12.18 15.28
CA ILE A 1 -8.72 -11.13 14.56
C ILE A 1 -8.56 -11.56 13.11
N ILE A 2 -8.74 -10.64 12.17
CA ILE A 2 -8.41 -10.85 10.76
C ILE A 2 -7.24 -9.94 10.43
N GLU A 3 -6.10 -10.52 10.06
CA GLU A 3 -4.90 -9.83 9.61
C GLU A 3 -4.79 -9.92 8.10
N ASP A 4 -4.98 -8.79 7.41
CA ASP A 4 -4.82 -8.68 5.95
C ASP A 4 -3.44 -8.10 5.64
N ASP A 5 -2.50 -8.99 5.34
CA ASP A 5 -1.08 -8.66 5.13
C ASP A 5 -0.67 -8.75 3.66
N ALA A 6 -1.21 -7.86 2.85
CA ALA A 6 -0.82 -7.76 1.44
C ALA A 6 0.55 -7.08 1.24
N TYR A 7 1.10 -6.40 2.25
CA TYR A 7 2.30 -5.56 2.15
C TYR A 7 3.45 -5.93 3.06
N GLY A 8 3.31 -6.92 3.95
CA GLY A 8 4.28 -7.27 4.98
C GLY A 8 5.71 -7.48 4.48
N GLU A 9 5.85 -8.05 3.28
CA GLU A 9 7.15 -8.24 2.65
C GLU A 9 7.78 -6.96 2.07
N LEU A 10 7.07 -5.84 2.02
CA LEU A 10 7.55 -4.60 1.40
C LEU A 10 8.06 -3.59 2.43
N TYR A 11 8.84 -4.06 3.39
CA TYR A 11 9.58 -3.21 4.34
C TYR A 11 10.91 -2.72 3.74
N TYR A 12 11.45 -1.60 4.26
CA TYR A 12 12.64 -0.96 3.71
C TYR A 12 13.86 -0.99 4.61
N ASP A 13 13.68 -1.27 5.89
CA ASP A 13 14.73 -1.32 6.88
C ASP A 13 14.37 -2.30 8.02
N LYS A 14 15.24 -2.39 9.02
CA LYS A 14 15.04 -3.30 10.16
C LYS A 14 13.79 -2.93 10.98
N GLU A 15 13.49 -1.65 11.16
CA GLU A 15 12.28 -1.20 11.86
C GLU A 15 11.03 -1.63 11.09
N GLY A 16 11.03 -1.43 9.76
CA GLY A 16 9.97 -1.88 8.88
C GLY A 16 9.75 -3.39 8.96
N TYR A 17 10.83 -4.17 8.96
CA TYR A 17 10.76 -5.62 9.12
C TYR A 17 10.10 -6.02 10.45
N GLU A 18 10.58 -5.49 11.58
CA GLU A 18 10.03 -5.84 12.90
C GLU A 18 8.53 -5.48 13.01
N ARG A 19 8.12 -4.34 12.46
CA ARG A 19 6.72 -3.92 12.48
C ARG A 19 5.82 -4.68 11.51
N SER A 20 6.39 -5.26 10.45
CA SER A 20 5.64 -6.01 9.43
C SER A 20 5.51 -7.51 9.75
N ARG A 21 6.11 -7.99 10.84
CA ARG A 21 6.00 -9.40 11.22
C ARG A 21 4.54 -9.77 11.51
N PRO A 22 4.03 -10.87 10.93
CA PRO A 22 2.66 -11.30 11.17
C PRO A 22 2.34 -11.50 12.64
N MET A 23 1.14 -11.14 13.08
CA MET A 23 0.69 -11.33 14.48
C MET A 23 0.84 -12.77 14.95
N LYS A 24 0.59 -13.73 14.06
CA LYS A 24 0.81 -15.16 14.34
C LYS A 24 2.22 -15.50 14.80
N THR A 25 3.22 -14.67 14.51
CA THR A 25 4.61 -14.89 14.96
C THR A 25 4.88 -14.42 16.39
N TRP A 26 3.91 -13.73 17.02
CA TRP A 26 4.03 -13.12 18.33
C TRP A 26 3.18 -13.79 19.41
N VAL A 27 2.34 -14.73 19.04
CA VAL A 27 1.34 -15.33 19.91
C VAL A 27 1.63 -16.81 20.16
N ASP A 28 1.07 -17.35 21.24
CA ASP A 28 1.08 -18.79 21.53
C ASP A 28 0.02 -19.55 20.70
N ALA A 29 0.01 -20.87 20.84
CA ALA A 29 -0.88 -21.73 20.07
C ALA A 29 -2.38 -21.49 20.37
N GLU A 30 -2.72 -21.05 21.57
CA GLU A 30 -4.11 -20.77 21.94
C GLU A 30 -4.59 -19.49 21.23
N MET A 31 -3.84 -18.42 21.29
CA MET A 31 -4.16 -17.17 20.59
C MET A 31 -4.03 -17.31 19.07
N ASP A 32 -3.11 -18.13 18.56
CA ASP A 32 -2.95 -18.39 17.12
C ASP A 32 -4.26 -18.88 16.48
N SER A 33 -5.04 -19.70 17.18
CA SER A 33 -6.34 -20.18 16.73
C SER A 33 -7.39 -19.08 16.54
N GLN A 34 -7.17 -17.88 17.09
CA GLN A 34 -8.07 -16.74 16.99
C GLN A 34 -7.65 -15.73 15.90
N ILE A 35 -6.53 -15.97 15.21
CA ILE A 35 -6.01 -15.09 14.18
C ILE A 35 -6.15 -15.74 12.81
N LEU A 36 -6.88 -15.06 11.93
CA LEU A 36 -6.96 -15.38 10.51
C LEU A 36 -5.94 -14.49 9.79
N TYR A 37 -4.91 -15.07 9.22
CA TYR A 37 -3.89 -14.35 8.47
C TYR A 37 -4.12 -14.54 6.96
N THR A 38 -4.07 -13.45 6.21
CA THR A 38 -4.14 -13.49 4.74
C THR A 38 -2.94 -12.79 4.14
N GLY A 39 -2.38 -13.38 3.09
CA GLY A 39 -1.30 -12.81 2.32
C GLY A 39 -1.54 -12.93 0.82
N SER A 40 -0.83 -12.14 0.02
CA SER A 40 -1.05 -12.08 -1.42
C SER A 40 0.23 -11.88 -2.21
N PHE A 41 0.35 -12.55 -3.35
CA PHE A 41 1.41 -12.28 -4.34
C PHE A 41 1.18 -10.99 -5.14
N SER A 42 0.01 -10.36 -5.03
CA SER A 42 -0.36 -9.20 -5.85
C SER A 42 0.59 -8.02 -5.71
N LYS A 43 1.21 -7.83 -4.54
CA LYS A 43 2.10 -6.68 -4.27
C LYS A 43 3.58 -7.01 -4.34
N ILE A 44 3.93 -8.27 -4.16
CA ILE A 44 5.33 -8.73 -4.15
C ILE A 44 5.75 -9.40 -5.45
N PHE A 45 4.80 -9.85 -6.27
CA PHE A 45 5.11 -10.59 -7.50
C PHE A 45 4.35 -10.05 -8.73
N GLY A 46 3.08 -9.74 -8.59
CA GLY A 46 2.28 -9.11 -9.63
C GLY A 46 0.79 -9.35 -9.45
N PRO A 47 -0.04 -8.32 -9.64
CA PRO A 47 -1.47 -8.40 -9.41
C PRO A 47 -2.19 -9.30 -10.42
N GLY A 48 -1.58 -9.57 -11.57
CA GLY A 48 -2.14 -10.42 -12.63
C GLY A 48 -2.17 -11.92 -12.32
N LEU A 49 -1.36 -12.39 -11.37
CA LEU A 49 -1.36 -13.81 -10.97
C LEU A 49 -2.65 -14.25 -10.29
N ARG A 50 -3.32 -13.37 -9.58
CA ARG A 50 -4.54 -13.66 -8.81
C ARG A 50 -4.37 -14.79 -7.79
N VAL A 51 -3.19 -14.88 -7.15
CA VAL A 51 -2.87 -15.87 -6.12
C VAL A 51 -2.72 -15.18 -4.77
N ALA A 52 -3.40 -15.71 -3.77
CA ALA A 52 -3.31 -15.32 -2.37
C ALA A 52 -3.37 -16.57 -1.50
N TRP A 53 -3.08 -16.44 -0.24
CA TRP A 53 -3.16 -17.53 0.73
C TRP A 53 -3.80 -17.05 2.04
N ALA A 54 -4.31 -18.01 2.81
CA ALA A 54 -4.81 -17.75 4.14
C ALA A 54 -4.35 -18.85 5.11
N LEU A 55 -3.92 -18.45 6.30
CA LEU A 55 -3.67 -19.34 7.43
C LEU A 55 -4.80 -19.13 8.42
N VAL A 56 -5.67 -20.11 8.53
CA VAL A 56 -6.93 -20.00 9.28
C VAL A 56 -7.17 -21.25 10.14
N PRO A 57 -7.93 -21.14 11.24
CA PRO A 57 -8.36 -22.30 12.01
C PRO A 57 -9.20 -23.26 11.17
N GLU A 58 -9.18 -24.56 11.51
CA GLU A 58 -9.86 -25.65 10.78
C GLU A 58 -11.35 -25.34 10.53
N VAL A 59 -12.04 -24.88 11.56
CA VAL A 59 -13.48 -24.55 11.46
C VAL A 59 -13.78 -23.47 10.43
N VAL A 60 -12.84 -22.54 10.22
CA VAL A 60 -12.94 -21.48 9.21
C VAL A 60 -12.54 -22.03 7.85
N TYR A 61 -11.49 -22.85 7.78
CA TYR A 61 -11.01 -23.47 6.56
C TYR A 61 -12.10 -24.22 5.80
N GLU A 62 -12.83 -25.10 6.49
CA GLU A 62 -13.94 -25.85 5.89
C GLU A 62 -14.99 -24.95 5.23
N LYS A 63 -15.37 -23.85 5.91
CA LYS A 63 -16.35 -22.91 5.38
C LYS A 63 -15.80 -22.08 4.21
N MET A 64 -14.53 -21.65 4.31
CA MET A 64 -13.87 -20.94 3.23
C MET A 64 -13.75 -21.79 1.97
N GLN A 65 -13.47 -23.09 2.11
CA GLN A 65 -13.39 -24.01 0.97
C GLN A 65 -14.72 -24.11 0.22
N ILE A 66 -15.83 -24.23 0.95
CA ILE A 66 -17.19 -24.27 0.35
C ILE A 66 -17.50 -22.93 -0.34
N CYS A 67 -17.22 -21.79 0.33
CA CYS A 67 -17.44 -20.47 -0.24
C CYS A 67 -16.60 -20.25 -1.50
N LYS A 68 -15.32 -20.65 -1.47
CA LYS A 68 -14.41 -20.54 -2.62
C LYS A 68 -14.94 -21.26 -3.85
N GLN A 69 -15.44 -22.47 -3.69
CA GLN A 69 -16.06 -23.23 -4.79
C GLN A 69 -17.26 -22.51 -5.40
N SER A 70 -18.03 -21.79 -4.57
CA SER A 70 -19.20 -21.03 -5.05
C SER A 70 -18.83 -19.71 -5.72
N ILE A 71 -17.70 -19.10 -5.36
CA ILE A 71 -17.28 -17.78 -5.88
C ILE A 71 -16.57 -17.91 -7.23
N ASP A 72 -15.56 -18.79 -7.34
CA ASP A 72 -14.72 -18.88 -8.53
C ASP A 72 -14.21 -20.30 -8.84
N ALA A 73 -14.77 -21.30 -8.22
CA ALA A 73 -14.39 -22.71 -8.27
C ALA A 73 -12.95 -22.97 -7.76
N CYS A 74 -11.94 -22.31 -8.34
CA CYS A 74 -10.54 -22.39 -7.89
C CYS A 74 -9.71 -21.22 -8.42
N THR A 75 -8.61 -20.93 -7.75
CA THR A 75 -7.56 -20.06 -8.27
C THR A 75 -6.93 -20.70 -9.51
N PRO A 76 -6.57 -19.91 -10.57
CA PRO A 76 -5.99 -20.46 -11.80
C PRO A 76 -4.77 -21.35 -11.53
N THR A 77 -4.81 -22.59 -11.97
CA THR A 77 -3.74 -23.59 -11.71
C THR A 77 -2.40 -23.17 -12.26
N ILE A 78 -2.36 -22.56 -13.44
CA ILE A 78 -1.12 -22.05 -14.06
C ILE A 78 -0.45 -21.03 -13.14
N SER A 79 -1.22 -20.10 -12.56
CA SER A 79 -0.70 -19.10 -11.64
C SER A 79 -0.15 -19.71 -10.35
N GLN A 80 -0.81 -20.76 -9.83
CA GLN A 80 -0.36 -21.48 -8.65
C GLN A 80 0.96 -22.21 -8.92
N VAL A 81 1.04 -22.98 -10.01
CA VAL A 81 2.26 -23.70 -10.43
C VAL A 81 3.42 -22.73 -10.67
N PHE A 82 3.15 -21.58 -11.27
CA PHE A 82 4.16 -20.55 -11.47
C PHE A 82 4.70 -20.00 -10.15
N ALA A 83 3.82 -19.64 -9.20
CA ALA A 83 4.20 -19.18 -7.88
C ALA A 83 4.98 -20.26 -7.10
N GLU A 84 4.49 -21.50 -7.11
CA GLU A 84 5.15 -22.64 -6.47
C GLU A 84 6.57 -22.84 -7.00
N ASN A 85 6.74 -22.86 -8.33
CA ASN A 85 8.04 -23.06 -8.96
C ASN A 85 9.01 -21.91 -8.61
N PHE A 86 8.51 -20.67 -8.58
CA PHE A 86 9.31 -19.51 -8.23
C PHE A 86 9.83 -19.57 -6.78
N ILE A 87 8.99 -20.05 -5.85
CA ILE A 87 9.38 -20.31 -4.46
C ILE A 87 10.38 -21.46 -4.38
N LYS A 88 10.05 -22.64 -4.96
CA LYS A 88 10.88 -23.85 -4.89
C LYS A 88 12.27 -23.67 -5.50
N THR A 89 12.41 -22.83 -6.50
CA THR A 89 13.72 -22.53 -7.13
C THR A 89 14.54 -21.50 -6.35
N GLY A 90 14.06 -21.01 -5.20
CA GLY A 90 14.75 -20.03 -4.37
C GLY A 90 14.85 -18.62 -4.98
N LYS A 91 14.07 -18.33 -6.03
CA LYS A 91 14.11 -17.04 -6.74
C LYS A 91 13.27 -15.94 -6.05
N MET A 92 12.36 -16.33 -5.18
CA MET A 92 11.43 -15.40 -4.53
C MET A 92 12.16 -14.37 -3.67
N GLU A 93 13.00 -14.82 -2.74
CA GLU A 93 13.66 -13.91 -1.79
C GLU A 93 14.60 -12.89 -2.48
N PRO A 94 15.50 -13.30 -3.40
CA PRO A 94 16.33 -12.34 -4.13
C PRO A 94 15.49 -11.32 -4.94
N TYR A 95 14.36 -11.75 -5.48
CA TYR A 95 13.46 -10.87 -6.19
C TYR A 95 12.79 -9.85 -5.26
N ILE A 96 12.30 -10.30 -4.09
CA ILE A 96 11.71 -9.41 -3.07
C ILE A 96 12.74 -8.38 -2.60
N GLU A 97 13.98 -8.78 -2.34
CA GLU A 97 15.05 -7.87 -1.99
C GLU A 97 15.31 -6.81 -3.08
N GLN A 98 15.26 -7.21 -4.34
CA GLN A 98 15.41 -6.28 -5.46
C GLN A 98 14.28 -5.26 -5.51
N ILE A 99 13.04 -5.69 -5.39
CA ILE A 99 11.89 -4.76 -5.41
C ILE A 99 11.86 -3.84 -4.19
N ARG A 100 12.27 -4.32 -3.00
CA ARG A 100 12.45 -3.48 -1.80
C ARG A 100 13.42 -2.32 -2.08
N LYS A 101 14.54 -2.57 -2.72
CA LYS A 101 15.53 -1.53 -3.10
C LYS A 101 14.92 -0.51 -4.05
N VAL A 102 14.22 -0.96 -5.08
CA VAL A 102 13.56 -0.09 -6.06
C VAL A 102 12.52 0.81 -5.38
N TYR A 103 11.64 0.24 -4.56
CA TYR A 103 10.60 1.02 -3.88
C TYR A 103 11.15 1.94 -2.80
N ASN A 104 12.21 1.53 -2.09
CA ASN A 104 12.89 2.39 -1.14
C ASN A 104 13.52 3.63 -1.83
N THR A 105 14.14 3.44 -2.98
CA THR A 105 14.67 4.56 -3.79
C THR A 105 13.56 5.53 -4.18
N ARG A 106 12.46 5.05 -4.71
CA ARG A 106 11.29 5.87 -5.08
C ARG A 106 10.65 6.56 -3.88
N ARG A 107 10.54 5.86 -2.73
CA ARG A 107 10.08 6.46 -1.47
C ARG A 107 10.95 7.64 -1.07
N ASN A 108 12.28 7.49 -1.13
CA ASN A 108 13.23 8.55 -0.78
C ASN A 108 13.13 9.75 -1.74
N TYR A 109 12.98 9.48 -3.03
CA TYR A 109 12.73 10.51 -4.04
C TYR A 109 11.45 11.30 -3.75
N THR A 110 10.37 10.58 -3.48
CA THR A 110 9.09 11.20 -3.12
C THR A 110 9.19 12.02 -1.84
N LEU A 111 9.91 11.53 -0.83
CA LEU A 111 10.14 12.26 0.41
C LEU A 111 10.90 13.59 0.18
N GLN A 112 11.91 13.58 -0.69
CA GLN A 112 12.65 14.79 -1.06
C GLN A 112 11.74 15.79 -1.79
N ALA A 113 10.92 15.32 -2.73
CA ALA A 113 9.97 16.15 -3.45
C ALA A 113 8.91 16.76 -2.50
N ILE A 114 8.39 15.96 -1.57
CA ILE A 114 7.45 16.42 -0.54
C ILE A 114 8.08 17.55 0.28
N LYS A 115 9.29 17.35 0.80
CA LYS A 115 10.01 18.37 1.59
C LYS A 115 10.28 19.66 0.80
N LYS A 116 10.48 19.54 -0.50
CA LYS A 116 10.80 20.67 -1.39
C LYS A 116 9.58 21.49 -1.79
N TYR A 117 8.46 20.84 -2.06
CA TYR A 117 7.33 21.49 -2.73
C TYR A 117 6.08 21.68 -1.88
N LEU A 118 5.81 20.80 -0.93
CA LEU A 118 4.61 20.95 -0.10
C LEU A 118 4.75 22.13 0.88
N PRO A 119 3.63 22.78 1.26
CA PRO A 119 3.64 23.77 2.32
C PRO A 119 4.03 23.14 3.66
N GLN A 120 4.62 23.94 4.56
CA GLN A 120 5.12 23.47 5.87
C GLN A 120 4.01 22.94 6.78
N GLU A 121 2.78 23.40 6.57
CA GLU A 121 1.58 23.01 7.31
C GLU A 121 1.07 21.61 6.91
N ALA A 122 1.53 21.07 5.78
CA ALA A 122 1.24 19.69 5.40
C ALA A 122 2.09 18.73 6.26
N THR A 123 1.45 17.74 6.85
CA THR A 123 2.14 16.77 7.71
C THR A 123 2.01 15.35 7.15
N TYR A 124 3.01 14.53 7.41
CA TYR A 124 3.05 13.14 6.94
C TYR A 124 3.97 12.30 7.81
N VAL A 125 3.75 11.00 7.80
CA VAL A 125 4.69 10.01 8.36
C VAL A 125 5.50 9.43 7.21
N THR A 126 6.82 9.35 7.37
CA THR A 126 7.68 8.69 6.38
C THR A 126 7.41 7.20 6.40
N PRO A 127 6.98 6.59 5.28
CA PRO A 127 6.71 5.17 5.23
C PRO A 127 7.96 4.32 5.47
N ILE A 128 7.87 3.31 6.32
CA ILE A 128 8.92 2.29 6.53
C ILE A 128 8.75 1.08 5.59
N GLY A 129 7.70 1.08 4.77
CA GLY A 129 7.35 0.06 3.79
C GLY A 129 6.17 0.47 2.92
N GLY A 130 5.73 -0.45 2.06
CA GLY A 130 4.55 -0.26 1.21
C GLY A 130 4.76 0.67 0.02
N PHE A 131 3.69 1.33 -0.43
CA PHE A 131 3.66 2.06 -1.70
C PHE A 131 3.21 3.52 -1.62
N TYR A 132 2.88 4.02 -0.40
CA TYR A 132 2.11 5.24 -0.28
C TYR A 132 2.64 6.18 0.79
N PHE A 133 2.57 7.48 0.51
CA PHE A 133 2.53 8.52 1.54
C PHE A 133 1.08 8.82 1.89
N TRP A 134 0.80 8.94 3.18
CA TRP A 134 -0.45 9.45 3.73
C TRP A 134 -0.17 10.85 4.25
N ILE A 135 -0.73 11.86 3.57
CA ILE A 135 -0.39 13.26 3.78
C ILE A 135 -1.61 13.98 4.31
N LYS A 136 -1.49 14.61 5.46
CA LYS A 136 -2.50 15.53 5.98
C LYS A 136 -2.31 16.88 5.32
N MET A 137 -3.36 17.39 4.72
CA MET A 137 -3.36 18.70 4.07
C MET A 137 -3.36 19.84 5.12
N PRO A 138 -2.91 21.05 4.74
CA PRO A 138 -3.06 22.25 5.55
C PRO A 138 -4.53 22.50 5.90
N HIS A 139 -4.76 23.09 7.08
CA HIS A 139 -6.11 23.43 7.51
C HIS A 139 -6.82 24.34 6.48
N GLY A 140 -8.04 23.96 6.15
CA GLY A 140 -8.90 24.72 5.24
C GLY A 140 -8.62 24.51 3.76
N VAL A 141 -7.71 23.62 3.36
CA VAL A 141 -7.62 23.14 1.97
C VAL A 141 -8.73 22.09 1.77
N ASP A 142 -9.63 22.35 0.83
CA ASP A 142 -10.67 21.38 0.47
C ASP A 142 -10.11 20.31 -0.47
N GLU A 143 -10.32 19.04 -0.14
CA GLU A 143 -9.74 17.91 -0.86
C GLU A 143 -10.25 17.77 -2.30
N GLU A 144 -11.54 18.14 -2.55
CA GLU A 144 -12.12 18.05 -3.89
C GLU A 144 -11.61 19.18 -4.79
N GLN A 145 -11.50 20.41 -4.25
CA GLN A 145 -10.94 21.53 -4.99
C GLN A 145 -9.47 21.27 -5.33
N LEU A 146 -8.70 20.73 -4.38
CA LEU A 146 -7.33 20.31 -4.62
C LEU A 146 -7.26 19.25 -5.72
N PHE A 147 -8.10 18.21 -5.64
CA PHE A 147 -8.13 17.14 -6.62
C PHE A 147 -8.40 17.67 -8.03
N ARG A 148 -9.40 18.52 -8.22
CA ARG A 148 -9.73 19.11 -9.53
C ARG A 148 -8.54 19.88 -10.10
N LYS A 149 -7.95 20.79 -9.32
CA LYS A 149 -6.77 21.57 -9.75
C LYS A 149 -5.58 20.70 -10.15
N VAL A 150 -5.33 19.64 -9.39
CA VAL A 150 -4.20 18.71 -9.62
C VAL A 150 -4.45 17.89 -10.89
N VAL A 151 -5.67 17.38 -11.09
CA VAL A 151 -6.03 16.61 -12.30
C VAL A 151 -5.94 17.48 -13.56
N GLU A 152 -6.45 18.72 -13.52
CA GLU A 152 -6.33 19.68 -14.62
C GLU A 152 -4.88 19.96 -15.04
N ARG A 153 -3.92 19.81 -14.09
CA ARG A 153 -2.49 19.98 -14.32
C ARG A 153 -1.73 18.70 -14.67
N GLY A 154 -2.47 17.60 -14.82
CA GLY A 154 -1.92 16.31 -15.27
C GLY A 154 -1.27 15.46 -14.17
N ALA A 155 -1.63 15.66 -12.90
CA ALA A 155 -1.29 14.78 -11.80
C ALA A 155 -2.54 14.19 -11.13
N VAL A 156 -2.38 13.14 -10.33
CA VAL A 156 -3.48 12.47 -9.62
C VAL A 156 -3.01 11.93 -8.28
N PHE A 157 -3.89 11.96 -7.31
CA PHE A 157 -3.76 11.30 -6.02
C PHE A 157 -5.10 10.68 -5.60
N VAL A 158 -5.15 9.97 -4.49
CA VAL A 158 -6.40 9.43 -3.97
C VAL A 158 -6.88 10.28 -2.80
N LEU A 159 -8.15 10.68 -2.81
CA LEU A 159 -8.79 11.43 -1.74
C LEU A 159 -8.82 10.60 -0.45
N GLY A 160 -8.56 11.21 0.70
CA GLY A 160 -8.62 10.54 1.98
C GLY A 160 -10.03 10.12 2.38
N SER A 161 -11.04 10.87 1.95
CA SER A 161 -12.45 10.57 2.21
C SER A 161 -12.88 9.19 1.71
N VAL A 162 -12.30 8.66 0.63
CA VAL A 162 -12.65 7.32 0.10
C VAL A 162 -12.22 6.18 1.05
N PHE A 163 -11.35 6.45 2.02
CA PHE A 163 -10.94 5.49 3.05
C PHE A 163 -11.72 5.63 4.35
N HIS A 164 -12.63 6.60 4.43
CA HIS A 164 -13.47 6.79 5.60
C HIS A 164 -14.77 6.01 5.44
N PRO A 165 -15.23 5.24 6.46
CA PRO A 165 -16.44 4.40 6.36
C PRO A 165 -17.69 5.13 5.89
N HIS A 166 -17.79 6.43 6.17
CA HIS A 166 -18.93 7.28 5.78
C HIS A 166 -18.56 8.31 4.71
N ALA A 167 -17.47 8.11 3.97
CA ALA A 167 -16.96 9.03 2.93
C ALA A 167 -16.83 10.50 3.40
N GLN A 168 -16.57 10.70 4.69
CA GLN A 168 -16.39 12.05 5.25
C GLN A 168 -15.02 12.61 4.88
N LYS A 169 -14.99 13.89 4.55
CA LYS A 169 -13.73 14.63 4.34
C LYS A 169 -12.90 14.58 5.61
N ASN A 170 -11.71 14.06 5.50
CA ASN A 170 -10.79 13.86 6.63
C ASN A 170 -9.52 14.71 6.55
N GLY A 171 -9.37 15.49 5.49
CA GLY A 171 -8.21 16.36 5.27
C GLY A 171 -6.94 15.62 4.88
N TYR A 172 -7.04 14.40 4.38
CA TYR A 172 -5.89 13.60 3.94
C TYR A 172 -5.92 13.30 2.45
N ILE A 173 -4.74 13.03 1.91
CA ILE A 173 -4.55 12.48 0.56
C ILE A 173 -3.57 11.31 0.60
N ARG A 174 -3.76 10.34 -0.31
CA ARG A 174 -2.83 9.23 -0.51
C ARG A 174 -2.08 9.39 -1.83
N VAL A 175 -0.77 9.47 -1.73
CA VAL A 175 0.13 9.59 -2.89
C VAL A 175 0.92 8.30 -3.06
N SER A 176 0.87 7.72 -4.27
CA SER A 176 1.60 6.51 -4.64
C SER A 176 2.96 6.84 -5.24
N TYR A 177 3.98 6.04 -4.91
CA TYR A 177 5.32 6.13 -5.51
C TYR A 177 5.77 4.83 -6.21
N CYS A 178 4.91 3.80 -6.23
CA CYS A 178 5.36 2.47 -6.66
C CYS A 178 5.64 2.33 -8.15
N ASN A 179 4.89 3.02 -9.01
CA ASN A 179 4.95 2.82 -10.47
C ASN A 179 5.25 4.10 -11.25
N THR A 180 5.76 5.14 -10.60
CA THR A 180 6.00 6.43 -11.21
C THR A 180 7.50 6.66 -11.36
N PRO A 181 8.02 7.02 -12.57
CA PRO A 181 9.40 7.42 -12.76
C PRO A 181 9.75 8.65 -11.91
N GLU A 182 11.01 8.75 -11.49
CA GLU A 182 11.49 9.78 -10.57
C GLU A 182 11.20 11.23 -11.02
N GLU A 183 11.41 11.50 -12.32
CA GLU A 183 11.11 12.83 -12.90
C GLU A 183 9.61 13.17 -12.82
N GLN A 184 8.75 12.17 -12.98
CA GLN A 184 7.30 12.36 -12.88
C GLN A 184 6.86 12.51 -11.43
N ILE A 185 7.54 11.87 -10.48
CA ILE A 185 7.31 12.08 -9.04
C ILE A 185 7.56 13.53 -8.68
N ASP A 186 8.72 14.09 -9.05
CA ASP A 186 9.07 15.49 -8.75
C ASP A 186 8.02 16.46 -9.33
N LYS A 187 7.66 16.27 -10.61
CA LYS A 187 6.63 17.05 -11.28
C LYS A 187 5.25 16.94 -10.61
N GLY A 188 4.83 15.72 -10.28
CA GLY A 188 3.53 15.46 -9.68
C GLY A 188 3.41 16.07 -8.28
N ILE A 189 4.43 15.89 -7.43
CA ILE A 189 4.45 16.48 -6.08
C ILE A 189 4.51 18.01 -6.14
N LYS A 190 5.25 18.57 -7.12
CA LYS A 190 5.25 20.02 -7.35
C LYS A 190 3.87 20.55 -7.69
N ILE A 191 3.13 19.89 -8.59
CA ILE A 191 1.76 20.27 -8.95
C ILE A 191 0.84 20.26 -7.72
N ILE A 192 0.94 19.21 -6.88
CA ILE A 192 0.16 19.10 -5.65
C ILE A 192 0.50 20.25 -4.68
N GLY A 193 1.79 20.51 -4.48
CA GLY A 193 2.25 21.58 -3.58
C GLY A 193 1.84 22.97 -4.01
N ASP A 194 1.99 23.28 -5.31
CA ASP A 194 1.58 24.57 -5.88
C ASP A 194 0.05 24.78 -5.74
N ALA A 195 -0.74 23.73 -6.03
CA ALA A 195 -2.18 23.78 -5.87
C ALA A 195 -2.62 23.97 -4.40
N MET A 196 -1.95 23.33 -3.45
CA MET A 196 -2.21 23.56 -2.01
C MET A 196 -1.93 25.01 -1.61
N LYS A 197 -0.78 25.57 -2.01
CA LYS A 197 -0.41 26.96 -1.72
C LYS A 197 -1.38 27.98 -2.30
N GLU A 198 -1.86 27.75 -3.53
CA GLU A 198 -2.89 28.58 -4.14
C GLU A 198 -4.21 28.57 -3.35
N LEU A 199 -4.66 27.39 -2.91
CA LEU A 199 -5.88 27.25 -2.13
C LEU A 199 -5.75 27.86 -0.72
N MET A 200 -4.55 27.90 -0.15
CA MET A 200 -4.25 28.61 1.10
C MET A 200 -4.26 30.12 0.93
N ALA A 201 -3.72 30.62 -0.18
CA ALA A 201 -3.62 32.06 -0.46
C ALA A 201 -4.96 32.70 -0.91
N GLY A 202 -5.88 31.91 -1.46
CA GLY A 202 -7.18 32.38 -1.93
C GLY A 202 -8.26 32.53 -0.84
N LYS A 203 -7.84 32.47 0.42
CA LYS A 203 -8.61 32.81 1.61
C LYS A 203 -8.22 34.18 2.09
#